data_f46b22743c04d1894dfe3713ef19bfad
#
_entry.id   f46b22743c04d1894dfe3713ef19bfad
#
_cell.length_a   1.000
_cell.length_b   1.000
_cell.length_c   1.000
_cell.angle_alpha   90.00
_cell.angle_beta   90.00
_cell.angle_gamma   90.00
#
_symmetry.space_group_name_H-M   'P 1'
#
loop_
_entity.id
_entity.type
_entity.pdbx_description
1 polymer ?
#
loop_
_entity_poly.entity_id
_entity_poly.type
_entity_poly.pdbx_seq_one_letter_code
_entity_poly.pdbx_strand_id
1 'polypeptide(L)'
;MTRAWTALVPMLALLLAPHAASAETRFALIVSGASGGEKYAEQMKQWRASLQTTLVNRYGFDEKNVRALTDESVAGGTTGSAANVKAALSEIRKIATKDDLLLVVLLGHGTFDGETAKFNLVGPDLTAAEWNQMLSAVAARLVFVNTTEASFPFLEALKAKGRVVITATNSAAQKYATVFPEYFIKALSEASTDLDKNGRTSILEVFEAASLAVKQYYEQRGQLSTERALIDDNGDGQGREQGAEGADGGFARLWSLDAEPAAATNNPELAALLKQQRTLEAQAEELKLKKGDMPPADWQAAYEKLMLELARVSQEIRKKS
;
A
#
# COMPACT_ATOMS: atom_id res chain seq x y z
N MET A 1 -0.24 76.24 16.08
CA MET A 1 0.40 75.16 16.83
C MET A 1 -0.37 73.88 16.64
N THR A 2 -0.07 73.11 15.62
CA THR A 2 -0.75 71.83 15.30
C THR A 2 0.28 70.68 15.52
N ARG A 3 -0.01 69.89 16.51
CA ARG A 3 0.80 68.69 16.84
C ARG A 3 0.31 67.53 15.96
N ALA A 4 1.18 67.02 15.08
CA ALA A 4 0.96 65.78 14.37
C ALA A 4 1.30 64.60 15.27
N TRP A 5 0.36 63.69 15.46
CA TRP A 5 0.57 62.40 16.11
C TRP A 5 0.91 61.37 15.05
N THR A 6 2.11 60.88 15.03
CA THR A 6 2.55 59.73 14.25
C THR A 6 2.18 58.46 15.03
N ALA A 7 1.19 57.73 14.54
CA ALA A 7 0.83 56.39 15.01
C ALA A 7 1.85 55.36 14.46
N LEU A 8 2.65 54.77 15.35
CA LEU A 8 3.48 53.61 15.05
C LEU A 8 2.59 52.37 15.01
N VAL A 9 2.43 51.75 13.84
CA VAL A 9 1.77 50.44 13.69
C VAL A 9 2.87 49.39 13.91
N PRO A 10 2.75 48.48 14.91
CA PRO A 10 3.69 47.38 15.05
C PRO A 10 3.43 46.34 13.98
N MET A 11 4.37 46.15 13.09
CA MET A 11 4.40 45.08 12.09
C MET A 11 4.66 43.74 12.79
N LEU A 12 3.62 42.98 13.04
CA LEU A 12 3.71 41.62 13.59
C LEU A 12 4.31 40.71 12.54
N ALA A 13 5.62 40.46 12.57
CA ALA A 13 6.29 39.47 11.75
C ALA A 13 5.84 38.07 12.22
N LEU A 14 4.93 37.45 11.48
CA LEU A 14 4.59 36.03 11.64
C LEU A 14 5.83 35.22 11.25
N LEU A 15 6.59 34.75 12.23
CA LEU A 15 7.65 33.76 12.05
C LEU A 15 6.99 32.46 11.63
N LEU A 16 6.93 32.19 10.31
CA LEU A 16 6.70 30.87 9.75
C LEU A 16 7.89 29.99 10.14
N ALA A 17 7.78 29.32 11.29
CA ALA A 17 8.70 28.26 11.62
C ALA A 17 8.61 27.19 10.51
N PRO A 18 9.74 26.77 9.91
CA PRO A 18 9.71 25.66 8.97
C PRO A 18 9.18 24.44 9.73
N HIS A 19 8.02 23.93 9.30
CA HIS A 19 7.58 22.62 9.76
C HIS A 19 8.64 21.62 9.30
N ALA A 20 9.39 21.06 10.24
CA ALA A 20 10.26 19.94 9.95
C ALA A 20 9.39 18.88 9.25
N ALA A 21 9.72 18.53 8.01
CA ALA A 21 9.05 17.46 7.31
C ALA A 21 9.24 16.19 8.16
N SER A 22 8.16 15.73 8.80
CA SER A 22 8.19 14.46 9.51
C SER A 22 8.50 13.37 8.51
N ALA A 23 9.45 12.51 8.84
CA ALA A 23 9.71 11.32 8.02
C ALA A 23 8.42 10.48 7.96
N GLU A 24 8.17 9.87 6.80
CA GLU A 24 7.05 8.97 6.58
C GLU A 24 7.02 7.85 7.63
N THR A 25 5.92 7.73 8.36
CA THR A 25 5.68 6.59 9.26
C THR A 25 5.01 5.47 8.47
N ARG A 26 5.49 4.25 8.67
CA ARG A 26 4.96 3.07 8.01
C ARG A 26 4.33 2.15 9.04
N PHE A 27 3.07 1.82 8.82
CA PHE A 27 2.27 0.92 9.63
C PHE A 27 2.01 -0.36 8.88
N ALA A 28 1.97 -1.48 9.58
CA ALA A 28 1.52 -2.75 9.03
C ALA A 28 0.49 -3.40 9.96
N LEU A 29 -0.59 -3.91 9.37
CA LEU A 29 -1.57 -4.76 10.02
C LEU A 29 -1.63 -6.09 9.28
N ILE A 30 -1.10 -7.13 9.91
CA ILE A 30 -1.11 -8.50 9.39
C ILE A 30 -2.21 -9.25 10.14
N VAL A 31 -3.20 -9.76 9.44
CA VAL A 31 -4.33 -10.46 10.05
C VAL A 31 -4.34 -11.91 9.58
N SER A 32 -4.02 -12.83 10.49
CA SER A 32 -4.33 -14.25 10.28
C SER A 32 -5.76 -14.51 10.73
N GLY A 33 -6.59 -14.96 9.80
CA GLY A 33 -7.97 -15.35 10.05
C GLY A 33 -8.09 -16.73 10.71
N ALA A 34 -9.30 -17.26 10.79
CA ALA A 34 -9.53 -18.64 11.22
C ALA A 34 -8.83 -19.61 10.25
N SER A 35 -7.97 -20.48 10.78
CA SER A 35 -7.14 -21.36 9.97
C SER A 35 -7.92 -22.53 9.35
N GLY A 36 -9.01 -22.95 9.98
CA GLY A 36 -9.81 -24.08 9.49
C GLY A 36 -9.14 -25.45 9.65
N GLY A 37 -7.93 -25.53 10.20
CA GLY A 37 -7.23 -26.78 10.49
C GLY A 37 -5.73 -26.59 10.76
N GLU A 38 -5.13 -27.58 11.41
CA GLU A 38 -3.74 -27.54 11.92
C GLU A 38 -2.72 -27.23 10.81
N LYS A 39 -2.87 -27.84 9.62
CA LYS A 39 -1.99 -27.60 8.48
C LYS A 39 -1.97 -26.12 8.07
N TYR A 40 -3.14 -25.51 7.98
CA TYR A 40 -3.26 -24.10 7.60
C TYR A 40 -2.79 -23.18 8.74
N ALA A 41 -3.05 -23.55 10.00
CA ALA A 41 -2.57 -22.81 11.16
C ALA A 41 -1.04 -22.68 11.15
N GLU A 42 -0.33 -23.80 10.97
CA GLU A 42 1.14 -23.78 10.89
C GLU A 42 1.65 -22.98 9.70
N GLN A 43 1.03 -23.10 8.54
CA GLN A 43 1.40 -22.36 7.35
C GLN A 43 1.18 -20.85 7.52
N MET A 44 0.03 -20.42 8.04
CA MET A 44 -0.25 -19.01 8.33
C MET A 44 0.71 -18.45 9.38
N LYS A 45 1.08 -19.23 10.38
CA LYS A 45 2.08 -18.84 11.38
C LYS A 45 3.43 -18.57 10.76
N GLN A 46 3.89 -19.45 9.86
CA GLN A 46 5.16 -19.27 9.14
C GLN A 46 5.11 -18.03 8.23
N TRP A 47 4.05 -17.85 7.47
CA TRP A 47 3.85 -16.68 6.62
C TRP A 47 3.84 -15.37 7.41
N ARG A 48 3.08 -15.32 8.51
CA ARG A 48 3.03 -14.15 9.40
C ARG A 48 4.39 -13.82 9.98
N ALA A 49 5.10 -14.80 10.51
CA ALA A 49 6.44 -14.62 11.10
C ALA A 49 7.45 -14.12 10.05
N SER A 50 7.45 -14.72 8.86
CA SER A 50 8.30 -14.30 7.75
C SER A 50 7.99 -12.87 7.31
N LEU A 51 6.71 -12.51 7.17
CA LEU A 51 6.30 -11.16 6.80
C LEU A 51 6.70 -10.12 7.85
N GLN A 52 6.46 -10.39 9.14
CA GLN A 52 6.90 -9.49 10.23
C GLN A 52 8.42 -9.28 10.20
N THR A 53 9.18 -10.37 10.12
CA THR A 53 10.65 -10.32 10.06
C THR A 53 11.13 -9.52 8.85
N THR A 54 10.51 -9.72 7.68
CA THR A 54 10.85 -9.00 6.45
C THR A 54 10.56 -7.52 6.58
N LEU A 55 9.39 -7.13 7.09
CA LEU A 55 9.02 -5.72 7.27
C LEU A 55 9.97 -4.99 8.23
N VAL A 56 10.34 -5.62 9.34
CA VAL A 56 11.23 -5.00 10.33
C VAL A 56 12.67 -4.98 9.84
N ASN A 57 13.22 -6.13 9.45
CA ASN A 57 14.67 -6.27 9.21
C ASN A 57 15.10 -5.80 7.82
N ARG A 58 14.28 -6.01 6.78
CA ARG A 58 14.61 -5.59 5.42
C ARG A 58 14.11 -4.18 5.12
N TYR A 59 12.84 -3.92 5.41
CA TYR A 59 12.21 -2.65 5.09
C TYR A 59 12.34 -1.60 6.19
N GLY A 60 12.83 -1.96 7.39
CA GLY A 60 13.05 -1.04 8.49
C GLY A 60 11.77 -0.43 9.05
N PHE A 61 10.67 -1.19 9.08
CA PHE A 61 9.49 -0.80 9.85
C PHE A 61 9.82 -0.79 11.34
N ASP A 62 9.34 0.21 12.06
CA ASP A 62 9.40 0.19 13.52
C ASP A 62 8.51 -0.95 14.03
N GLU A 63 9.07 -1.84 14.83
CA GLU A 63 8.38 -3.03 15.34
C GLU A 63 7.05 -2.69 16.03
N LYS A 64 6.99 -1.55 16.76
CA LYS A 64 5.77 -1.07 17.41
C LYS A 64 4.64 -0.72 16.45
N ASN A 65 4.97 -0.45 15.17
CA ASN A 65 4.03 -0.13 14.11
C ASN A 65 3.63 -1.36 13.28
N VAL A 66 4.24 -2.53 13.53
CA VAL A 66 3.88 -3.81 12.88
C VAL A 66 2.98 -4.61 13.83
N ARG A 67 1.70 -4.62 13.53
CA ARG A 67 0.69 -5.34 14.32
C ARG A 67 0.31 -6.63 13.64
N ALA A 68 0.44 -7.74 14.34
CA ALA A 68 0.04 -9.05 13.86
C ALA A 68 -1.07 -9.63 14.75
N LEU A 69 -2.17 -9.97 14.12
CA LEU A 69 -3.30 -10.68 14.73
C LEU A 69 -3.22 -12.15 14.33
N THR A 70 -3.43 -13.07 15.29
CA THR A 70 -3.20 -14.50 15.10
C THR A 70 -4.51 -15.27 15.15
N ASP A 71 -4.55 -16.44 14.51
CA ASP A 71 -5.70 -17.37 14.57
C ASP A 71 -5.82 -18.11 15.91
N GLU A 72 -4.75 -18.09 16.71
CA GLU A 72 -4.72 -18.73 18.01
C GLU A 72 -4.65 -17.71 19.16
N SER A 73 -5.12 -18.07 20.33
CA SER A 73 -4.79 -17.40 21.59
C SER A 73 -3.37 -17.80 22.02
N VAL A 74 -2.37 -17.33 21.29
CA VAL A 74 -0.97 -17.49 21.68
C VAL A 74 -0.73 -16.65 22.93
N ALA A 75 -0.07 -17.18 23.92
CA ALA A 75 0.30 -16.41 25.11
C ALA A 75 1.06 -15.13 24.69
N GLY A 76 0.45 -13.96 24.93
CA GLY A 76 0.97 -12.67 24.50
C GLY A 76 0.59 -12.23 23.08
N GLY A 77 -0.16 -13.02 22.31
CA GLY A 77 -0.66 -12.65 20.96
C GLY A 77 -2.09 -12.08 21.01
N THR A 78 -2.42 -11.27 20.04
CA THR A 78 -3.78 -10.71 19.87
C THR A 78 -4.52 -11.50 18.80
N THR A 79 -5.65 -12.08 19.16
CA THR A 79 -6.47 -12.92 18.26
C THR A 79 -6.99 -12.12 17.06
N GLY A 80 -7.01 -12.73 15.87
CA GLY A 80 -7.57 -12.21 14.63
C GLY A 80 -9.10 -12.21 14.63
N SER A 81 -9.68 -11.46 15.57
CA SER A 81 -11.13 -11.24 15.69
C SER A 81 -11.54 -9.88 15.11
N ALA A 82 -12.81 -9.76 14.74
CA ALA A 82 -13.35 -8.48 14.25
C ALA A 82 -13.15 -7.33 15.26
N ALA A 83 -13.25 -7.60 16.55
CA ALA A 83 -13.03 -6.59 17.59
C ALA A 83 -11.58 -6.10 17.62
N ASN A 84 -10.61 -7.01 17.51
CA ASN A 84 -9.19 -6.67 17.53
C ASN A 84 -8.75 -5.97 16.23
N VAL A 85 -9.30 -6.36 15.07
CA VAL A 85 -9.10 -5.64 13.80
C VAL A 85 -9.59 -4.19 13.94
N LYS A 86 -10.83 -3.99 14.43
CA LYS A 86 -11.42 -2.66 14.65
C LYS A 86 -10.59 -1.83 15.63
N ALA A 87 -10.10 -2.43 16.71
CA ALA A 87 -9.24 -1.76 17.68
C ALA A 87 -7.90 -1.33 17.06
N ALA A 88 -7.22 -2.24 16.35
CA ALA A 88 -5.94 -1.97 15.70
C ALA A 88 -6.04 -0.83 14.68
N LEU A 89 -7.05 -0.85 13.79
CA LEU A 89 -7.29 0.21 12.82
C LEU A 89 -7.68 1.53 13.48
N SER A 90 -8.46 1.49 14.57
CA SER A 90 -8.82 2.69 15.33
C SER A 90 -7.61 3.37 15.97
N GLU A 91 -6.62 2.59 16.43
CA GLU A 91 -5.38 3.15 16.98
C GLU A 91 -4.48 3.72 15.90
N ILE A 92 -4.32 3.03 14.78
CA ILE A 92 -3.56 3.55 13.61
C ILE A 92 -4.19 4.85 13.13
N ARG A 93 -5.53 4.90 13.00
CA ARG A 93 -6.26 6.09 12.58
C ARG A 93 -5.97 7.33 13.44
N LYS A 94 -5.72 7.17 14.74
CA LYS A 94 -5.46 8.29 15.66
C LYS A 94 -4.14 9.00 15.40
N ILE A 95 -3.17 8.28 14.81
CA ILE A 95 -1.79 8.75 14.67
C ILE A 95 -1.34 8.87 13.21
N ALA A 96 -1.96 8.13 12.30
CA ALA A 96 -1.60 8.13 10.89
C ALA A 96 -2.01 9.44 10.20
N THR A 97 -1.13 9.95 9.35
CA THR A 97 -1.32 11.13 8.51
C THR A 97 -1.39 10.75 7.04
N LYS A 98 -1.76 11.70 6.18
CA LYS A 98 -1.79 11.48 4.71
C LYS A 98 -0.42 11.19 4.08
N ASP A 99 0.66 11.53 4.76
CA ASP A 99 2.03 11.31 4.29
C ASP A 99 2.55 9.92 4.69
N ASP A 100 1.82 9.19 5.56
CA ASP A 100 2.19 7.86 6.05
C ASP A 100 1.69 6.73 5.12
N LEU A 101 2.19 5.52 5.32
CA LEU A 101 1.81 4.31 4.62
C LEU A 101 1.20 3.29 5.59
N LEU A 102 0.07 2.70 5.21
CA LEU A 102 -0.51 1.55 5.89
C LEU A 102 -0.54 0.34 4.95
N LEU A 103 0.18 -0.70 5.31
CA LEU A 103 0.09 -2.02 4.68
C LEU A 103 -0.86 -2.90 5.48
N VAL A 104 -1.89 -3.43 4.84
CA VAL A 104 -2.80 -4.43 5.42
C VAL A 104 -2.66 -5.72 4.62
N VAL A 105 -2.35 -6.83 5.29
CA VAL A 105 -2.24 -8.15 4.65
C VAL A 105 -3.16 -9.14 5.36
N LEU A 106 -4.07 -9.73 4.62
CA LEU A 106 -5.00 -10.77 5.08
C LEU A 106 -4.45 -12.15 4.70
N LEU A 107 -4.17 -12.97 5.71
CA LEU A 107 -3.69 -14.35 5.57
C LEU A 107 -4.77 -15.28 6.12
N GLY A 108 -5.33 -16.15 5.28
CA GLY A 108 -6.39 -17.05 5.73
C GLY A 108 -7.33 -17.47 4.63
N HIS A 109 -8.58 -17.60 5.01
CA HIS A 109 -9.67 -17.98 4.13
C HIS A 109 -10.69 -16.86 3.98
N GLY A 110 -11.40 -16.88 2.87
CA GLY A 110 -12.52 -15.99 2.61
C GLY A 110 -13.73 -16.77 2.12
N THR A 111 -14.89 -16.19 2.25
CA THR A 111 -16.15 -16.74 1.74
C THR A 111 -16.88 -15.72 0.88
N PHE A 112 -17.61 -16.23 -0.12
CA PHE A 112 -18.49 -15.44 -0.95
C PHE A 112 -19.79 -16.22 -1.18
N ASP A 113 -20.92 -15.64 -0.79
CA ASP A 113 -22.23 -16.29 -0.85
C ASP A 113 -23.02 -15.96 -2.14
N GLY A 114 -22.40 -15.23 -3.07
CA GLY A 114 -23.01 -14.74 -4.31
C GLY A 114 -23.31 -13.23 -4.25
N GLU A 115 -23.34 -12.63 -3.07
CA GLU A 115 -23.61 -11.22 -2.85
C GLU A 115 -22.53 -10.56 -1.97
N THR A 116 -22.15 -11.21 -0.87
CA THR A 116 -21.26 -10.65 0.14
C THR A 116 -19.97 -11.45 0.26
N ALA A 117 -18.84 -10.79 0.04
CA ALA A 117 -17.52 -11.36 0.33
C ALA A 117 -17.10 -11.03 1.76
N LYS A 118 -16.50 -12.03 2.44
CA LYS A 118 -16.03 -11.93 3.81
C LYS A 118 -14.61 -12.47 3.95
N PHE A 119 -13.86 -11.88 4.85
CA PHE A 119 -12.64 -12.48 5.37
C PHE A 119 -12.96 -13.23 6.67
N ASN A 120 -12.61 -14.50 6.72
CA ASN A 120 -12.99 -15.39 7.82
C ASN A 120 -12.08 -15.17 9.03
N LEU A 121 -12.64 -14.67 10.12
CA LEU A 121 -11.94 -14.34 11.34
C LEU A 121 -12.21 -15.36 12.45
N VAL A 122 -11.48 -15.26 13.54
CA VAL A 122 -11.80 -15.99 14.77
C VAL A 122 -13.03 -15.33 15.39
N GLY A 123 -14.16 -16.01 15.30
CA GLY A 123 -15.50 -15.50 15.68
C GLY A 123 -16.23 -14.89 14.48
N PRO A 124 -16.96 -13.78 14.63
CA PRO A 124 -17.68 -13.14 13.53
C PRO A 124 -16.73 -12.61 12.45
N ASP A 125 -17.05 -12.90 11.19
CA ASP A 125 -16.31 -12.45 10.03
C ASP A 125 -16.51 -10.96 9.77
N LEU A 126 -15.61 -10.36 8.95
CA LEU A 126 -15.77 -9.02 8.42
C LEU A 126 -16.01 -9.06 6.91
N THR A 127 -17.06 -8.37 6.51
CA THR A 127 -17.41 -8.18 5.09
C THR A 127 -16.45 -7.20 4.42
N ALA A 128 -16.32 -7.28 3.09
CA ALA A 128 -15.56 -6.30 2.32
C ALA A 128 -16.04 -4.86 2.53
N ALA A 129 -17.35 -4.66 2.71
CA ALA A 129 -17.92 -3.34 3.02
C ALA A 129 -17.50 -2.82 4.41
N GLU A 130 -17.46 -3.68 5.44
CA GLU A 130 -16.97 -3.29 6.77
C GLU A 130 -15.48 -2.95 6.75
N TRP A 131 -14.66 -3.72 6.00
CA TRP A 131 -13.27 -3.38 5.76
C TRP A 131 -13.14 -2.00 5.11
N ASN A 132 -13.90 -1.72 4.05
CA ASN A 132 -13.90 -0.41 3.40
C ASN A 132 -14.26 0.72 4.37
N GLN A 133 -15.30 0.54 5.19
CA GLN A 133 -15.73 1.55 6.17
C GLN A 133 -14.61 1.90 7.17
N MET A 134 -13.90 0.89 7.68
CA MET A 134 -12.81 1.11 8.63
C MET A 134 -11.60 1.78 7.98
N LEU A 135 -11.21 1.30 6.81
CA LEU A 135 -10.03 1.77 6.07
C LEU A 135 -10.22 3.19 5.51
N SER A 136 -11.44 3.56 5.13
CA SER A 136 -11.76 4.92 4.67
C SER A 136 -11.58 5.98 5.76
N ALA A 137 -11.55 5.58 7.01
CA ALA A 137 -11.33 6.48 8.14
C ALA A 137 -9.84 6.71 8.45
N VAL A 138 -8.93 5.96 7.84
CA VAL A 138 -7.47 6.10 8.02
C VAL A 138 -6.91 7.05 6.96
N ALA A 139 -6.17 8.06 7.37
CA ALA A 139 -5.67 9.08 6.46
C ALA A 139 -4.45 8.64 5.62
N ALA A 140 -3.73 7.58 6.03
CA ALA A 140 -2.53 7.08 5.35
C ALA A 140 -2.83 6.57 3.93
N ARG A 141 -1.81 6.57 3.08
CA ARG A 141 -1.82 5.81 1.83
C ARG A 141 -1.97 4.33 2.15
N LEU A 142 -2.88 3.65 1.48
CA LEU A 142 -3.24 2.27 1.81
C LEU A 142 -2.73 1.30 0.74
N VAL A 143 -2.00 0.28 1.17
CA VAL A 143 -1.76 -0.96 0.41
C VAL A 143 -2.54 -2.06 1.11
N PHE A 144 -3.55 -2.59 0.45
CA PHE A 144 -4.39 -3.66 0.96
C PHE A 144 -4.20 -4.93 0.12
N VAL A 145 -3.80 -6.01 0.77
CA VAL A 145 -3.52 -7.31 0.12
C VAL A 145 -4.42 -8.38 0.72
N ASN A 146 -5.38 -8.83 -0.04
CA ASN A 146 -6.22 -9.97 0.33
C ASN A 146 -5.72 -11.21 -0.40
N THR A 147 -5.13 -12.14 0.35
CA THR A 147 -4.53 -13.35 -0.22
C THR A 147 -5.47 -14.54 -0.29
N THR A 148 -6.75 -14.36 0.02
CA THR A 148 -7.73 -15.46 0.12
C THR A 148 -8.38 -15.80 -1.23
N GLU A 149 -9.04 -16.96 -1.28
CA GLU A 149 -9.81 -17.43 -2.43
C GLU A 149 -11.00 -16.52 -2.80
N ALA A 150 -11.66 -15.91 -1.82
CA ALA A 150 -12.77 -14.98 -2.02
C ALA A 150 -12.34 -13.52 -2.10
N SER A 151 -11.11 -13.25 -2.54
CA SER A 151 -10.53 -11.89 -2.54
C SER A 151 -11.07 -10.98 -3.65
N PHE A 152 -11.44 -11.52 -4.81
CA PHE A 152 -11.84 -10.72 -5.97
C PHE A 152 -12.88 -9.62 -5.68
N PRO A 153 -14.00 -9.88 -4.97
CA PRO A 153 -15.01 -8.83 -4.73
C PRO A 153 -14.50 -7.68 -3.85
N PHE A 154 -13.36 -7.84 -3.17
CA PHE A 154 -12.74 -6.76 -2.40
C PHE A 154 -12.20 -5.64 -3.28
N LEU A 155 -11.84 -5.89 -4.55
CA LEU A 155 -11.44 -4.83 -5.48
C LEU A 155 -12.53 -3.76 -5.59
N GLU A 156 -13.73 -4.17 -5.98
CA GLU A 156 -14.87 -3.26 -6.12
C GLU A 156 -15.26 -2.61 -4.79
N ALA A 157 -15.25 -3.39 -3.70
CA ALA A 157 -15.65 -2.90 -2.39
C ALA A 157 -14.67 -1.87 -1.81
N LEU A 158 -13.37 -2.00 -2.08
CA LEU A 158 -12.32 -1.16 -1.52
C LEU A 158 -11.80 -0.08 -2.49
N LYS A 159 -12.34 -0.03 -3.71
CA LYS A 159 -11.90 0.95 -4.71
C LYS A 159 -11.95 2.38 -4.18
N ALA A 160 -10.86 3.08 -4.24
CA ALA A 160 -10.77 4.51 -3.93
C ALA A 160 -9.41 5.08 -4.34
N LYS A 161 -9.36 6.37 -4.62
CA LYS A 161 -8.08 7.07 -4.84
C LYS A 161 -7.19 6.99 -3.59
N GLY A 162 -5.88 6.88 -3.80
CA GLY A 162 -4.92 6.77 -2.72
C GLY A 162 -4.85 5.39 -2.08
N ARG A 163 -5.31 4.36 -2.80
CA ARG A 163 -5.21 2.96 -2.40
C ARG A 163 -4.57 2.13 -3.50
N VAL A 164 -3.81 1.13 -3.09
CA VAL A 164 -3.42 -0.01 -3.91
C VAL A 164 -4.13 -1.22 -3.32
N VAL A 165 -4.98 -1.87 -4.09
CA VAL A 165 -5.71 -3.07 -3.68
C VAL A 165 -5.19 -4.25 -4.50
N ILE A 166 -4.69 -5.28 -3.81
CA ILE A 166 -4.21 -6.52 -4.42
C ILE A 166 -5.10 -7.66 -3.94
N THR A 167 -5.58 -8.45 -4.89
CA THR A 167 -6.34 -9.68 -4.63
C THR A 167 -5.63 -10.88 -5.23
N ALA A 168 -5.70 -12.04 -4.56
CA ALA A 168 -5.09 -13.27 -5.06
C ALA A 168 -5.87 -13.90 -6.22
N THR A 169 -7.12 -13.48 -6.42
CA THR A 169 -8.02 -14.08 -7.41
C THR A 169 -8.70 -13.02 -8.27
N ASN A 170 -9.02 -13.38 -9.50
CA ASN A 170 -9.78 -12.57 -10.47
C ASN A 170 -11.23 -13.04 -10.63
N SER A 171 -11.70 -13.92 -9.77
CA SER A 171 -13.05 -14.49 -9.87
C SER A 171 -13.64 -14.78 -8.49
N ALA A 172 -14.88 -14.38 -8.29
CA ALA A 172 -15.66 -14.75 -7.12
C ALA A 172 -16.02 -16.25 -7.05
N ALA A 173 -15.84 -16.99 -8.15
CA ALA A 173 -16.09 -18.42 -8.20
C ALA A 173 -14.94 -19.27 -7.66
N GLN A 174 -13.78 -18.67 -7.37
CA GLN A 174 -12.65 -19.38 -6.78
C GLN A 174 -12.98 -19.87 -5.37
N LYS A 175 -12.76 -21.17 -5.11
CA LYS A 175 -13.08 -21.83 -3.83
C LYS A 175 -11.90 -22.58 -3.21
N TYR A 176 -10.77 -22.64 -3.91
CA TYR A 176 -9.60 -23.36 -3.44
C TYR A 176 -8.64 -22.41 -2.76
N ALA A 177 -8.02 -22.87 -1.67
CA ALA A 177 -6.97 -22.12 -1.00
C ALA A 177 -5.88 -21.71 -2.00
N THR A 178 -5.45 -20.47 -1.93
CA THR A 178 -4.47 -19.88 -2.83
C THR A 178 -3.04 -20.20 -2.41
N VAL A 179 -2.10 -20.21 -3.35
CA VAL A 179 -0.67 -20.25 -3.07
C VAL A 179 -0.05 -18.83 -3.11
N PHE A 180 -0.81 -17.84 -3.52
CA PHE A 180 -0.37 -16.45 -3.64
C PHE A 180 0.30 -15.89 -2.37
N PRO A 181 -0.19 -16.14 -1.11
CA PRO A 181 0.46 -15.59 0.07
C PRO A 181 1.92 -16.03 0.21
N GLU A 182 2.25 -17.28 -0.11
CA GLU A 182 3.64 -17.77 -0.08
C GLU A 182 4.53 -16.98 -1.01
N TYR A 183 4.10 -16.79 -2.26
CA TYR A 183 4.89 -16.09 -3.28
C TYR A 183 4.93 -14.59 -3.07
N PHE A 184 3.87 -13.99 -2.52
CA PHE A 184 3.85 -12.58 -2.16
C PHE A 184 4.88 -12.28 -1.06
N ILE A 185 4.91 -13.09 0.00
CA ILE A 185 5.86 -12.95 1.10
C ILE A 185 7.29 -13.23 0.64
N LYS A 186 7.47 -14.22 -0.23
CA LYS A 186 8.77 -14.53 -0.84
C LYS A 186 9.27 -13.36 -1.68
N ALA A 187 8.44 -12.78 -2.55
CA ALA A 187 8.77 -11.62 -3.34
C ALA A 187 9.18 -10.41 -2.48
N LEU A 188 8.49 -10.17 -1.35
CA LEU A 188 8.90 -9.16 -0.38
C LEU A 188 10.28 -9.44 0.23
N SER A 189 10.65 -10.69 0.45
CA SER A 189 11.90 -11.06 1.12
C SER A 189 13.13 -11.08 0.19
N GLU A 190 12.93 -11.18 -1.12
CA GLU A 190 14.03 -11.36 -2.09
C GLU A 190 14.51 -10.02 -2.68
N ALA A 191 15.83 -9.81 -2.69
CA ALA A 191 16.45 -8.64 -3.32
C ALA A 191 16.27 -8.60 -4.84
N SER A 192 16.08 -9.78 -5.47
CA SER A 192 15.82 -9.92 -6.90
C SER A 192 14.50 -9.32 -7.37
N THR A 193 13.62 -8.96 -6.43
CA THR A 193 12.33 -8.32 -6.72
C THR A 193 12.50 -6.86 -7.16
N ASP A 194 13.60 -6.18 -6.83
CA ASP A 194 13.99 -4.88 -7.41
C ASP A 194 14.38 -5.09 -8.88
N LEU A 195 13.39 -5.05 -9.77
CA LEU A 195 13.55 -5.37 -11.19
C LEU A 195 14.21 -4.24 -11.97
N ASP A 196 13.94 -3.00 -11.64
CA ASP A 196 14.52 -1.81 -12.27
C ASP A 196 15.89 -1.41 -11.67
N LYS A 197 16.30 -2.10 -10.60
CA LYS A 197 17.60 -1.95 -9.91
C LYS A 197 17.82 -0.54 -9.37
N ASN A 198 16.75 0.10 -8.93
CA ASN A 198 16.83 1.43 -8.33
C ASN A 198 17.20 1.41 -6.83
N GLY A 199 17.39 0.22 -6.25
CA GLY A 199 17.72 -0.01 -4.84
C GLY A 199 16.52 0.01 -3.91
N ARG A 200 15.29 0.05 -4.46
CA ARG A 200 14.03 0.03 -3.71
C ARG A 200 13.08 -0.98 -4.35
N THR A 201 12.25 -1.59 -3.54
CA THR A 201 11.25 -2.54 -4.04
C THR A 201 9.88 -1.88 -3.99
N SER A 202 9.30 -1.61 -5.16
CA SER A 202 7.96 -1.05 -5.27
C SER A 202 6.88 -2.11 -5.04
N ILE A 203 5.67 -1.66 -4.69
CA ILE A 203 4.50 -2.56 -4.55
C ILE A 203 4.17 -3.25 -5.88
N LEU A 204 4.37 -2.55 -7.01
CA LEU A 204 4.16 -3.14 -8.32
C LEU A 204 5.12 -4.30 -8.59
N GLU A 205 6.41 -4.14 -8.28
CA GLU A 205 7.42 -5.19 -8.47
C GLU A 205 7.12 -6.42 -7.61
N VAL A 206 6.69 -6.22 -6.36
CA VAL A 206 6.25 -7.32 -5.48
C VAL A 206 5.06 -8.06 -6.10
N PHE A 207 4.06 -7.33 -6.58
CA PHE A 207 2.88 -7.92 -7.23
C PHE A 207 3.25 -8.71 -8.49
N GLU A 208 4.07 -8.13 -9.37
CA GLU A 208 4.50 -8.75 -10.62
C GLU A 208 5.34 -10.03 -10.36
N ALA A 209 6.29 -9.96 -9.42
CA ALA A 209 7.13 -11.11 -9.06
C ALA A 209 6.31 -12.23 -8.43
N ALA A 210 5.42 -11.91 -7.48
CA ALA A 210 4.55 -12.89 -6.83
C ALA A 210 3.60 -13.56 -7.82
N SER A 211 2.96 -12.79 -8.68
CA SER A 211 2.00 -13.29 -9.67
C SER A 211 2.68 -14.18 -10.73
N LEU A 212 3.88 -13.78 -11.18
CA LEU A 212 4.68 -14.62 -12.09
C LEU A 212 5.08 -15.94 -11.42
N ALA A 213 5.47 -15.91 -10.15
CA ALA A 213 5.85 -17.12 -9.43
C ALA A 213 4.65 -18.06 -9.20
N VAL A 214 3.47 -17.53 -8.92
CA VAL A 214 2.22 -18.31 -8.87
C VAL A 214 1.94 -18.98 -10.22
N LYS A 215 2.04 -18.26 -11.33
CA LYS A 215 1.87 -18.82 -12.66
C LYS A 215 2.85 -19.98 -12.90
N GLN A 216 4.14 -19.77 -12.60
CA GLN A 216 5.17 -20.81 -12.73
C GLN A 216 4.93 -22.02 -11.83
N TYR A 217 4.39 -21.82 -10.62
CA TYR A 217 4.00 -22.92 -9.73
C TYR A 217 3.01 -23.88 -10.37
N TYR A 218 1.97 -23.36 -11.03
CA TYR A 218 0.96 -24.18 -11.72
C TYR A 218 1.53 -24.81 -13.01
N GLU A 219 2.29 -24.06 -13.81
CA GLU A 219 2.91 -24.55 -15.04
C GLU A 219 3.87 -25.75 -14.78
N GLN A 220 4.73 -25.64 -13.74
CA GLN A 220 5.66 -26.71 -13.36
C GLN A 220 4.96 -28.01 -12.93
N ARG A 221 3.69 -27.91 -12.52
CA ARG A 221 2.85 -29.05 -12.14
C ARG A 221 1.95 -29.55 -13.25
N GLY A 222 2.02 -28.94 -14.44
CA GLY A 222 1.13 -29.27 -15.55
C GLY A 222 -0.34 -28.95 -15.25
N GLN A 223 -0.58 -27.97 -14.36
CA GLN A 223 -1.92 -27.59 -13.93
C GLN A 223 -2.30 -26.22 -14.50
N LEU A 224 -3.59 -26.05 -14.79
CA LEU A 224 -4.12 -24.71 -15.08
C LEU A 224 -4.17 -23.90 -13.78
N SER A 225 -3.73 -22.65 -13.84
CA SER A 225 -3.84 -21.75 -12.68
C SER A 225 -5.32 -21.51 -12.36
N THR A 226 -5.70 -21.79 -11.12
CA THR A 226 -7.03 -21.51 -10.59
C THR A 226 -7.11 -20.16 -9.92
N GLU A 227 -5.98 -19.52 -9.69
CA GLU A 227 -5.87 -18.18 -9.11
C GLU A 227 -5.07 -17.26 -10.04
N ARG A 228 -5.52 -16.04 -10.17
CA ARG A 228 -4.87 -14.96 -10.91
C ARG A 228 -5.00 -13.69 -10.10
N ALA A 229 -3.89 -13.22 -9.61
CA ALA A 229 -3.88 -12.01 -8.79
C ALA A 229 -4.19 -10.77 -9.63
N LEU A 230 -4.88 -9.82 -9.02
CA LEU A 230 -5.18 -8.52 -9.60
C LEU A 230 -4.64 -7.40 -8.74
N ILE A 231 -4.29 -6.29 -9.39
CA ILE A 231 -3.94 -5.03 -8.75
C ILE A 231 -4.82 -3.91 -9.30
N ASP A 232 -5.43 -3.12 -8.39
CA ASP A 232 -6.13 -1.87 -8.68
C ASP A 232 -5.45 -0.76 -7.87
N ASP A 233 -4.93 0.25 -8.53
CA ASP A 233 -4.32 1.42 -7.88
C ASP A 233 -4.85 2.75 -8.42
N ASN A 234 -5.71 2.71 -9.42
CA ASN A 234 -6.40 3.89 -9.96
C ASN A 234 -7.75 4.16 -9.27
N GLY A 235 -8.29 3.15 -8.56
CA GLY A 235 -9.51 3.22 -7.77
C GLY A 235 -10.79 3.06 -8.58
N ASP A 236 -10.73 2.39 -9.75
CA ASP A 236 -11.90 2.11 -10.58
C ASP A 236 -12.58 0.76 -10.25
N GLY A 237 -11.93 -0.09 -9.46
CA GLY A 237 -12.42 -1.42 -9.08
C GLY A 237 -12.22 -2.49 -10.14
N GLN A 238 -11.47 -2.18 -11.21
CA GLN A 238 -11.13 -3.10 -12.28
C GLN A 238 -9.61 -3.36 -12.24
N GLY A 239 -9.19 -4.36 -11.53
CA GLY A 239 -7.77 -4.65 -11.45
C GLY A 239 -7.20 -5.25 -12.74
N ARG A 240 -5.89 -5.11 -12.94
CA ARG A 240 -5.15 -5.80 -13.99
C ARG A 240 -4.36 -7.00 -13.46
N GLU A 241 -4.18 -8.00 -14.30
CA GLU A 241 -3.27 -9.13 -14.06
C GLU A 241 -1.81 -8.73 -14.34
N GLN A 242 -0.88 -9.54 -13.84
CA GLN A 242 0.55 -9.42 -14.13
C GLN A 242 0.81 -9.44 -15.65
N GLY A 243 1.64 -8.48 -16.11
CA GLY A 243 2.03 -8.36 -17.52
C GLY A 243 0.91 -7.92 -18.47
N ALA A 244 -0.31 -7.69 -17.98
CA ALA A 244 -1.38 -7.14 -18.81
C ALA A 244 -1.21 -5.62 -19.01
N GLU A 245 -1.66 -5.12 -20.16
CA GLU A 245 -1.82 -3.68 -20.38
C GLU A 245 -3.04 -3.17 -19.60
N GLY A 246 -2.96 -1.93 -19.08
CA GLY A 246 -4.04 -1.30 -18.36
C GLY A 246 -3.62 0.00 -17.70
N ALA A 247 -4.57 0.65 -17.04
CA ALA A 247 -4.36 1.92 -16.34
C ALA A 247 -3.72 1.73 -14.95
N ASP A 248 -3.75 0.51 -14.41
CA ASP A 248 -3.20 0.20 -13.10
C ASP A 248 -1.69 -0.05 -13.10
N GLY A 249 -1.08 0.14 -11.93
CA GLY A 249 0.33 -0.05 -11.66
C GLY A 249 1.13 1.24 -11.60
N GLY A 250 0.54 2.38 -11.94
CA GLY A 250 1.21 3.68 -11.90
C GLY A 250 1.57 4.11 -10.50
N PHE A 251 0.61 4.11 -9.58
CA PHE A 251 0.86 4.44 -8.17
C PHE A 251 1.63 3.33 -7.44
N ALA A 252 1.31 2.07 -7.71
CA ALA A 252 1.99 0.93 -7.11
C ALA A 252 3.49 0.90 -7.45
N ARG A 253 3.90 1.42 -8.60
CA ARG A 253 5.30 1.62 -8.99
C ARG A 253 5.99 2.71 -8.16
N LEU A 254 5.27 3.76 -7.81
CA LEU A 254 5.80 4.88 -7.02
C LEU A 254 5.90 4.56 -5.53
N TRP A 255 5.12 3.60 -5.05
CA TRP A 255 5.05 3.26 -3.63
C TRP A 255 5.99 2.10 -3.31
N SER A 256 6.93 2.35 -2.41
CA SER A 256 7.86 1.37 -1.88
C SER A 256 7.66 1.18 -0.39
N LEU A 257 7.96 -0.02 0.09
CA LEU A 257 8.00 -0.32 1.52
C LEU A 257 9.33 0.09 2.16
N ASP A 258 10.37 0.37 1.35
CA ASP A 258 11.69 0.74 1.84
C ASP A 258 11.66 2.06 2.62
N ALA A 259 12.54 2.16 3.61
CA ALA A 259 12.78 3.40 4.32
C ALA A 259 13.31 4.48 3.36
N GLU A 260 13.10 5.74 3.73
CA GLU A 260 13.79 6.84 3.07
C GLU A 260 15.31 6.63 3.13
N PRO A 261 16.03 6.94 2.05
CA PRO A 261 17.49 6.83 2.05
C PRO A 261 18.12 7.62 3.20
N ALA A 262 19.10 7.03 3.90
CA ALA A 262 19.77 7.67 5.02
C ALA A 262 20.40 9.03 4.64
N ALA A 263 20.82 9.21 3.39
CA ALA A 263 21.30 10.49 2.86
C ALA A 263 20.23 11.60 2.94
N ALA A 264 18.95 11.26 2.72
CA ALA A 264 17.84 12.21 2.86
C ALA A 264 17.57 12.60 4.32
N THR A 265 17.80 11.68 5.26
CA THR A 265 17.58 11.91 6.69
C THR A 265 18.54 12.96 7.27
N ASN A 266 19.75 13.03 6.73
CA ASN A 266 20.79 13.95 7.17
C ASN A 266 20.87 15.26 6.36
N ASN A 267 20.10 15.39 5.29
CA ASN A 267 20.07 16.57 4.43
C ASN A 267 18.60 17.01 4.20
N PRO A 268 18.11 18.00 4.99
CA PRO A 268 16.72 18.47 4.88
C PRO A 268 16.35 19.00 3.48
N GLU A 269 17.31 19.56 2.75
CA GLU A 269 17.09 20.08 1.42
C GLU A 269 16.92 18.94 0.41
N LEU A 270 17.75 17.90 0.50
CA LEU A 270 17.58 16.68 -0.30
C LEU A 270 16.26 15.96 0.03
N ALA A 271 15.89 15.87 1.30
CA ALA A 271 14.61 15.30 1.72
C ALA A 271 13.41 16.05 1.12
N ALA A 272 13.47 17.40 1.11
CA ALA A 272 12.44 18.23 0.50
C ALA A 272 12.34 18.02 -1.02
N LEU A 273 13.46 17.91 -1.72
CA LEU A 273 13.50 17.62 -3.16
C LEU A 273 12.95 16.24 -3.49
N LEU A 274 13.29 15.20 -2.73
CA LEU A 274 12.75 13.86 -2.88
C LEU A 274 11.23 13.83 -2.63
N LYS A 275 10.75 14.57 -1.63
CA LYS A 275 9.30 14.71 -1.39
C LYS A 275 8.61 15.41 -2.56
N GLN A 276 9.21 16.48 -3.09
CA GLN A 276 8.70 17.19 -4.26
C GLN A 276 8.66 16.30 -5.50
N GLN A 277 9.71 15.51 -5.75
CA GLN A 277 9.77 14.55 -6.84
C GLN A 277 8.60 13.56 -6.77
N ARG A 278 8.38 12.93 -5.62
CA ARG A 278 7.25 11.99 -5.43
C ARG A 278 5.89 12.65 -5.67
N THR A 279 5.73 13.89 -5.23
CA THR A 279 4.49 14.64 -5.46
C THR A 279 4.25 14.87 -6.96
N LEU A 280 5.29 15.25 -7.70
CA LEU A 280 5.20 15.47 -9.16
C LEU A 280 4.95 14.15 -9.91
N GLU A 281 5.58 13.06 -9.49
CA GLU A 281 5.35 11.71 -10.05
C GLU A 281 3.90 11.27 -9.83
N ALA A 282 3.36 11.43 -8.63
CA ALA A 282 1.95 11.14 -8.34
C ALA A 282 1.00 12.01 -9.19
N GLN A 283 1.28 13.30 -9.33
CA GLN A 283 0.51 14.19 -10.20
C GLN A 283 0.57 13.75 -11.68
N ALA A 284 1.72 13.23 -12.14
CA ALA A 284 1.85 12.69 -13.49
C ALA A 284 0.96 11.47 -13.71
N GLU A 285 0.92 10.55 -12.74
CA GLU A 285 0.02 9.38 -12.80
C GLU A 285 -1.46 9.82 -12.77
N GLU A 286 -1.84 10.73 -11.87
CA GLU A 286 -3.21 11.28 -11.86
C GLU A 286 -3.60 11.94 -13.19
N LEU A 287 -2.66 12.66 -13.83
CA LEU A 287 -2.90 13.30 -15.10
C LEU A 287 -3.05 12.29 -16.24
N LYS A 288 -2.31 11.16 -16.21
CA LYS A 288 -2.48 10.07 -17.17
C LYS A 288 -3.89 9.47 -17.11
N LEU A 289 -4.45 9.29 -15.91
CA LEU A 289 -5.83 8.80 -15.75
C LEU A 289 -6.87 9.75 -16.33
N LYS A 290 -6.59 11.07 -16.36
CA LYS A 290 -7.48 12.09 -16.91
C LYS A 290 -7.33 12.32 -18.42
N LYS A 291 -6.49 11.54 -19.11
CA LYS A 291 -6.18 11.76 -20.54
C LYS A 291 -7.43 11.74 -21.44
N GLY A 292 -8.42 10.90 -21.09
CA GLY A 292 -9.70 10.81 -21.82
C GLY A 292 -10.72 11.89 -21.46
N ASP A 293 -10.54 12.55 -20.32
CA ASP A 293 -11.50 13.49 -19.74
C ASP A 293 -11.15 14.97 -20.06
N MET A 294 -10.00 15.20 -20.71
CA MET A 294 -9.49 16.54 -21.03
C MET A 294 -9.32 16.73 -22.53
N PRO A 295 -9.45 17.97 -23.03
CA PRO A 295 -9.03 18.29 -24.39
C PRO A 295 -7.57 17.89 -24.61
N PRO A 296 -7.21 17.22 -25.74
CA PRO A 296 -5.86 16.69 -25.94
C PRO A 296 -4.75 17.71 -25.81
N ALA A 297 -4.97 18.96 -26.31
CA ALA A 297 -4.00 20.04 -26.20
C ALA A 297 -3.76 20.51 -24.78
N ASP A 298 -4.82 20.58 -23.95
CA ASP A 298 -4.72 20.98 -22.55
C ASP A 298 -4.01 19.90 -21.72
N TRP A 299 -4.34 18.64 -21.98
CA TRP A 299 -3.65 17.50 -21.36
C TRP A 299 -2.16 17.51 -21.70
N GLN A 300 -1.82 17.67 -22.98
CA GLN A 300 -0.43 17.67 -23.43
C GLN A 300 0.37 18.82 -22.79
N ALA A 301 -0.20 20.03 -22.74
CA ALA A 301 0.44 21.18 -22.13
C ALA A 301 0.65 20.98 -20.61
N ALA A 302 -0.33 20.42 -19.90
CA ALA A 302 -0.23 20.12 -18.49
C ALA A 302 0.83 19.04 -18.22
N TYR A 303 0.86 17.98 -19.02
CA TYR A 303 1.82 16.89 -18.90
C TYR A 303 3.25 17.36 -19.18
N GLU A 304 3.46 18.14 -20.25
CA GLU A 304 4.78 18.70 -20.58
C GLU A 304 5.31 19.61 -19.47
N LYS A 305 4.47 20.50 -18.93
CA LYS A 305 4.84 21.36 -17.79
C LYS A 305 5.30 20.54 -16.60
N LEU A 306 4.56 19.48 -16.27
CA LEU A 306 4.85 18.61 -15.15
C LEU A 306 6.16 17.84 -15.34
N MET A 307 6.40 17.30 -16.56
CA MET A 307 7.63 16.58 -16.88
C MET A 307 8.86 17.49 -16.87
N LEU A 308 8.73 18.76 -17.29
CA LEU A 308 9.81 19.75 -17.20
C LEU A 308 10.16 20.06 -15.72
N GLU A 309 9.15 20.19 -14.87
CA GLU A 309 9.37 20.42 -13.43
C GLU A 309 10.03 19.20 -12.77
N LEU A 310 9.56 17.99 -13.09
CA LEU A 310 10.14 16.74 -12.62
C LEU A 310 11.62 16.61 -13.03
N ALA A 311 11.94 16.95 -14.28
CA ALA A 311 13.32 16.93 -14.77
C ALA A 311 14.23 17.91 -14.02
N ARG A 312 13.74 19.11 -13.67
CA ARG A 312 14.48 20.11 -12.87
C ARG A 312 14.75 19.58 -11.46
N VAL A 313 13.73 19.07 -10.79
CA VAL A 313 13.86 18.49 -9.44
C VAL A 313 14.84 17.32 -9.44
N SER A 314 14.74 16.41 -10.40
CA SER A 314 15.66 15.28 -10.56
C SER A 314 17.11 15.71 -10.80
N GLN A 315 17.32 16.82 -11.52
CA GLN A 315 18.65 17.40 -11.71
C GLN A 315 19.22 17.95 -10.39
N GLU A 316 18.41 18.66 -9.60
CA GLU A 316 18.85 19.18 -8.29
C GLU A 316 19.14 18.05 -7.29
N ILE A 317 18.37 16.98 -7.28
CA ILE A 317 18.64 15.77 -6.50
C ILE A 317 20.02 15.23 -6.85
N ARG A 318 20.31 15.02 -8.13
CA ARG A 318 21.63 14.49 -8.59
C ARG A 318 22.83 15.36 -8.22
N LYS A 319 22.65 16.67 -8.04
CA LYS A 319 23.72 17.56 -7.58
C LYS A 319 23.99 17.45 -6.08
N LYS A 320 23.03 16.91 -5.31
CA LYS A 320 23.07 16.86 -3.85
C LYS A 320 23.23 15.45 -3.28
N SER A 321 23.08 14.42 -4.12
CA SER A 321 23.37 13.02 -3.84
C SER A 321 24.83 12.71 -4.11
#